data_e910b8060485f6b10d780dd9162a935e
#
_entry.id   e910b8060485f6b10d780dd9162a935e
#
_cell.length_a   1.000
_cell.length_b   1.000
_cell.length_c   1.000
_cell.angle_alpha   90.00
_cell.angle_beta   90.00
_cell.angle_gamma   90.00
#
_symmetry.space_group_name_H-M   'P 1'
#
loop_
_entity.id
_entity.type
_entity.pdbx_description
1 polymer ?
#
loop_
_entity_poly.entity_id
_entity_poly.type
_entity_poly.pdbx_seq_one_letter_code
_entity_poly.pdbx_strand_id
1 'polypeptide(L)'
;MLTLPPPRGYRVYVNMQEFATATTTELGAGVVKRATTLADGRELIYFDDPDTTLGPERSVDTRDLAARPDTATMRLDILTGDWITVAANRQNRVMMPSADADPLAPQTPTNPSEIPSRYDVAVFENRSPSFGPALPDGFGGVPTASNPPRGLDDLAALGLERTRTSVGRCEVVCFSPEHSGSFGTQSVTRARTVIEAWADRTAALSQLPGIEQVFPFENRGEAIGVTLPHPHGQIYAYPYVTPRTARMLESIDRTAPDLFARILQSEQNSDRVVLQGEHWTAFVPFAARWPLEVHLMPHRHVPDFAATTDAERDELAPLYLKLLRGVDALYDPRLSPPVAGAPGGASELEASPTPYIAAWHQAPVNVGRESVRLHLQLTSPRRAADKLKFLAGSESAMWAWTAEIPPETSAARLREAVAAV
;
A
#
# COMPACT_ATOMS: atom_id res chain seq x y z
N MET A 1 -36.72 51.72 47.35
CA MET A 1 -35.45 51.53 46.67
C MET A 1 -35.49 50.18 46.00
N LEU A 2 -35.84 50.18 44.72
CA LEU A 2 -35.89 48.96 43.88
C LEU A 2 -34.57 48.88 43.14
N THR A 3 -33.77 47.86 43.44
CA THR A 3 -32.54 47.53 42.72
C THR A 3 -32.86 46.71 41.48
N LEU A 4 -32.56 47.24 40.31
CA LEU A 4 -32.64 46.55 39.03
C LEU A 4 -31.52 45.46 38.92
N PRO A 5 -31.81 44.29 38.32
CA PRO A 5 -30.78 43.27 38.09
C PRO A 5 -29.81 43.72 36.98
N PRO A 6 -28.54 43.23 36.98
CA PRO A 6 -27.56 43.63 35.98
C PRO A 6 -27.89 43.04 34.59
N PRO A 7 -27.45 43.69 33.50
CA PRO A 7 -27.74 43.24 32.14
C PRO A 7 -27.10 41.90 31.86
N ARG A 8 -27.82 41.00 31.16
CA ARG A 8 -27.31 39.71 30.71
C ARG A 8 -26.08 39.92 29.81
N GLY A 9 -24.95 39.47 30.30
CA GLY A 9 -23.71 39.46 29.51
C GLY A 9 -23.86 38.58 28.28
N TYR A 10 -23.58 39.13 27.12
CA TYR A 10 -23.31 38.38 25.90
C TYR A 10 -22.12 37.47 26.17
N ARG A 11 -22.35 36.16 26.24
CA ARG A 11 -21.24 35.20 26.11
C ARG A 11 -20.79 35.20 24.66
N VAL A 12 -19.69 35.87 24.41
CA VAL A 12 -18.93 35.67 23.18
C VAL A 12 -18.37 34.23 23.27
N TYR A 13 -18.97 33.31 22.53
CA TYR A 13 -18.35 32.03 22.29
C TYR A 13 -17.19 32.31 21.35
N VAL A 14 -15.99 32.50 21.89
CA VAL A 14 -14.75 32.37 21.17
C VAL A 14 -14.65 30.87 20.89
N ASN A 15 -14.85 30.46 19.64
CA ASN A 15 -14.60 29.12 19.17
C ASN A 15 -13.08 28.95 19.21
N MET A 16 -12.52 28.62 20.38
CA MET A 16 -11.12 28.25 20.52
C MET A 16 -11.01 26.89 19.85
N GLN A 17 -10.49 26.89 18.61
CA GLN A 17 -10.09 25.69 17.92
C GLN A 17 -9.02 25.01 18.79
N GLU A 18 -9.35 23.88 19.41
CA GLU A 18 -8.37 23.10 20.16
C GLU A 18 -7.40 22.46 19.17
N PHE A 19 -6.11 22.75 19.32
CA PHE A 19 -5.07 22.15 18.53
C PHE A 19 -4.56 20.87 19.20
N ALA A 20 -4.36 19.82 18.38
CA ALA A 20 -3.81 18.59 18.85
C ALA A 20 -2.34 18.77 19.24
N THR A 21 -1.94 18.26 20.40
CA THR A 21 -0.53 18.16 20.75
C THR A 21 0.11 17.08 19.89
N ALA A 22 0.88 17.50 18.89
CA ALA A 22 1.56 16.59 17.97
C ALA A 22 3.03 16.45 18.36
N THR A 23 3.53 15.21 18.39
CA THR A 23 4.97 14.96 18.45
C THR A 23 5.56 15.22 17.08
N THR A 24 6.54 16.13 17.00
CA THR A 24 7.17 16.55 15.75
C THR A 24 8.56 15.93 15.61
N THR A 25 8.86 15.39 14.43
CA THR A 25 10.17 14.80 14.10
C THR A 25 10.55 15.21 12.68
N GLU A 26 11.78 15.67 12.49
CA GLU A 26 12.36 15.94 11.16
C GLU A 26 12.91 14.62 10.59
N LEU A 27 12.58 14.34 9.34
CA LEU A 27 12.99 13.15 8.60
C LEU A 27 13.91 13.51 7.43
N GLY A 28 14.27 12.55 6.60
CA GLY A 28 15.05 12.76 5.40
C GLY A 28 14.40 13.75 4.40
N ALA A 29 15.21 14.37 3.54
CA ALA A 29 14.78 15.35 2.53
C ALA A 29 13.97 16.56 3.08
N GLY A 30 14.07 16.89 4.37
CA GLY A 30 13.33 17.98 5.00
C GLY A 30 11.83 17.72 5.23
N VAL A 31 11.39 16.46 5.15
CA VAL A 31 10.03 16.05 5.49
C VAL A 31 9.81 16.16 7.00
N VAL A 32 8.68 16.73 7.42
CA VAL A 32 8.34 16.87 8.84
C VAL A 32 7.19 15.94 9.21
N LYS A 33 7.45 14.99 10.10
CA LYS A 33 6.46 14.07 10.67
C LYS A 33 5.79 14.71 11.90
N ARG A 34 4.45 14.64 11.96
CA ARG A 34 3.64 15.08 13.12
C ARG A 34 2.67 13.97 13.51
N ALA A 35 2.90 13.34 14.65
CA ALA A 35 2.06 12.26 15.17
C ALA A 35 1.06 12.79 16.20
N THR A 36 -0.19 12.40 16.06
CA THR A 36 -1.31 12.72 16.95
C THR A 36 -2.27 11.52 17.06
N THR A 37 -3.43 11.71 17.67
CA THR A 37 -4.45 10.66 17.82
C THR A 37 -5.81 11.13 17.33
N LEU A 38 -6.59 10.22 16.76
CA LEU A 38 -8.00 10.41 16.43
C LEU A 38 -8.89 10.25 17.68
N ALA A 39 -10.15 10.66 17.57
CA ALA A 39 -11.13 10.62 18.68
C ALA A 39 -11.33 9.22 19.29
N ASP A 40 -11.10 8.16 18.52
CA ASP A 40 -11.18 6.76 18.97
C ASP A 40 -9.81 6.17 19.40
N GLY A 41 -8.80 7.01 19.58
CA GLY A 41 -7.46 6.63 20.05
C GLY A 41 -6.55 6.05 18.97
N ARG A 42 -6.98 5.97 17.70
CA ARG A 42 -6.10 5.55 16.60
C ARG A 42 -5.00 6.59 16.36
N GLU A 43 -3.82 6.11 16.02
CA GLU A 43 -2.72 6.97 15.59
C GLU A 43 -3.05 7.64 14.26
N LEU A 44 -2.77 8.95 14.16
CA LEU A 44 -2.79 9.73 12.92
C LEU A 44 -1.46 10.45 12.80
N ILE A 45 -0.81 10.31 11.66
CA ILE A 45 0.50 10.88 11.38
C ILE A 45 0.38 11.71 10.11
N TYR A 46 0.77 12.97 10.19
CA TYR A 46 0.97 13.84 9.03
C TYR A 46 2.45 13.83 8.65
N PHE A 47 2.72 13.79 7.35
CA PHE A 47 4.05 14.02 6.79
C PHE A 47 3.94 15.25 5.89
N ASP A 48 4.55 16.33 6.33
CA ASP A 48 4.55 17.60 5.63
C ASP A 48 5.68 17.61 4.61
N ASP A 49 5.39 18.04 3.38
CA ASP A 49 6.39 18.24 2.33
C ASP A 49 7.42 19.29 2.76
N PRO A 50 8.66 19.24 2.28
CA PRO A 50 9.69 20.24 2.62
C PRO A 50 9.31 21.67 2.19
N ASP A 51 8.48 21.80 1.16
CA ASP A 51 7.97 23.07 0.64
C ASP A 51 6.49 23.32 1.00
N THR A 52 6.00 22.63 2.05
CA THR A 52 4.61 22.77 2.50
C THR A 52 4.23 24.22 2.80
N THR A 53 3.00 24.58 2.43
CA THR A 53 2.39 25.88 2.83
C THR A 53 1.49 25.73 4.05
N LEU A 54 1.36 24.50 4.60
CA LEU A 54 0.54 24.24 5.76
C LEU A 54 1.25 24.69 7.04
N GLY A 55 0.48 25.30 7.96
CA GLY A 55 0.97 25.61 9.31
C GLY A 55 1.30 24.34 10.10
N PRO A 56 2.05 24.47 11.21
CA PRO A 56 2.41 23.32 12.06
C PRO A 56 1.23 22.78 12.88
N GLU A 57 0.18 23.56 13.02
CA GLU A 57 -0.96 23.25 13.87
C GLU A 57 -1.91 22.25 13.18
N ARG A 58 -2.47 21.32 13.96
CA ARG A 58 -3.45 20.35 13.50
C ARG A 58 -4.67 20.38 14.41
N SER A 59 -5.85 20.30 13.81
CA SER A 59 -7.11 20.26 14.56
C SER A 59 -7.24 18.96 15.35
N VAL A 60 -7.85 19.04 16.54
CA VAL A 60 -8.24 17.85 17.31
C VAL A 60 -9.42 17.19 16.61
N ASP A 61 -9.42 15.86 16.56
CA ASP A 61 -10.59 15.09 16.13
C ASP A 61 -11.63 15.09 17.24
N THR A 62 -12.73 15.79 17.02
CA THR A 62 -13.82 15.95 18.01
C THR A 62 -15.05 15.10 17.69
N ARG A 63 -14.93 14.14 16.76
CA ARG A 63 -16.05 13.26 16.41
C ARG A 63 -16.46 12.38 17.60
N ASP A 64 -17.75 12.19 17.76
CA ASP A 64 -18.29 11.14 18.64
C ASP A 64 -18.36 9.84 17.84
N LEU A 65 -17.41 8.96 18.09
CA LEU A 65 -17.23 7.72 17.33
C LEU A 65 -17.70 6.53 18.17
N ALA A 66 -18.47 5.63 17.55
CA ALA A 66 -18.75 4.33 18.15
C ALA A 66 -17.44 3.55 18.40
N ALA A 67 -17.46 2.66 19.38
CA ALA A 67 -16.33 1.79 19.68
C ALA A 67 -15.83 1.07 18.41
N ARG A 68 -14.54 0.86 18.34
CA ARG A 68 -13.94 0.09 17.23
C ARG A 68 -14.50 -1.34 17.23
N PRO A 69 -14.68 -1.95 16.04
CA PRO A 69 -15.06 -3.36 15.97
C PRO A 69 -14.00 -4.25 16.60
N ASP A 70 -14.43 -5.38 17.12
CA ASP A 70 -13.52 -6.41 17.65
C ASP A 70 -12.51 -6.84 16.58
N THR A 71 -11.35 -7.26 17.05
CA THR A 71 -10.31 -7.81 16.18
C THR A 71 -10.85 -9.02 15.42
N ALA A 72 -10.62 -9.07 14.11
CA ALA A 72 -11.00 -10.17 13.25
C ALA A 72 -10.39 -11.50 13.73
N THR A 73 -10.91 -12.62 13.25
CA THR A 73 -10.37 -13.95 13.52
C THR A 73 -9.67 -14.52 12.30
N MET A 74 -8.70 -15.41 12.53
CA MET A 74 -8.08 -16.21 11.50
C MET A 74 -8.44 -17.68 11.70
N ARG A 75 -8.66 -18.40 10.61
CA ARG A 75 -8.94 -19.82 10.56
C ARG A 75 -7.86 -20.54 9.78
N LEU A 76 -7.39 -21.68 10.30
CA LEU A 76 -6.40 -22.50 9.62
C LEU A 76 -7.09 -23.38 8.58
N ASP A 77 -6.68 -23.25 7.31
CA ASP A 77 -6.94 -24.28 6.31
C ASP A 77 -5.92 -25.39 6.49
N ILE A 78 -6.36 -26.51 7.06
CA ILE A 78 -5.47 -27.63 7.36
C ILE A 78 -4.96 -28.35 6.11
N LEU A 79 -5.62 -28.20 4.96
CA LEU A 79 -5.19 -28.82 3.70
C LEU A 79 -3.98 -28.11 3.09
N THR A 80 -3.92 -26.78 3.24
CA THR A 80 -2.85 -25.97 2.66
C THR A 80 -1.86 -25.42 3.70
N GLY A 81 -2.26 -25.42 4.99
CA GLY A 81 -1.53 -24.79 6.07
C GLY A 81 -1.70 -23.27 6.12
N ASP A 82 -2.59 -22.71 5.30
CA ASP A 82 -2.80 -21.27 5.21
C ASP A 82 -3.73 -20.74 6.29
N TRP A 83 -3.43 -19.56 6.82
CA TRP A 83 -4.32 -18.85 7.72
C TRP A 83 -5.21 -17.86 6.97
N ILE A 84 -6.53 -18.09 7.03
CA ILE A 84 -7.54 -17.28 6.36
C ILE A 84 -8.15 -16.28 7.35
N THR A 85 -8.00 -14.98 7.08
CA THR A 85 -8.60 -13.91 7.90
C THR A 85 -10.10 -13.76 7.59
N VAL A 86 -10.93 -13.81 8.63
CA VAL A 86 -12.38 -13.61 8.57
C VAL A 86 -12.70 -12.26 9.21
N ALA A 87 -12.86 -11.23 8.38
CA ALA A 87 -13.14 -9.85 8.78
C ALA A 87 -14.54 -9.44 8.33
N ALA A 88 -15.58 -9.91 9.04
CA ALA A 88 -17.00 -9.70 8.68
C ALA A 88 -17.39 -8.21 8.61
N ASN A 89 -16.78 -7.37 9.44
CA ASN A 89 -17.04 -5.93 9.47
C ASN A 89 -16.72 -5.20 8.17
N ARG A 90 -15.97 -5.83 7.25
CA ARG A 90 -15.60 -5.26 5.94
C ARG A 90 -16.70 -5.37 4.88
N GLN A 91 -17.79 -6.10 5.14
CA GLN A 91 -18.91 -6.24 4.20
C GLN A 91 -19.66 -4.93 3.95
N ASN A 92 -19.66 -4.00 4.93
CA ASN A 92 -20.40 -2.74 4.88
C ASN A 92 -19.53 -1.56 4.42
N ARG A 93 -18.55 -1.80 3.56
CA ARG A 93 -17.68 -0.72 3.04
C ARG A 93 -18.45 0.21 2.11
N VAL A 94 -18.16 1.51 2.25
CA VAL A 94 -18.63 2.52 1.29
C VAL A 94 -18.00 2.24 -0.07
N MET A 95 -18.81 2.36 -1.12
CA MET A 95 -18.39 2.14 -2.50
C MET A 95 -18.47 3.47 -3.26
N MET A 96 -17.33 3.92 -3.81
CA MET A 96 -17.22 5.08 -4.70
C MET A 96 -17.98 6.31 -4.22
N PRO A 97 -17.68 6.86 -3.03
CA PRO A 97 -18.35 8.05 -2.49
C PRO A 97 -18.07 9.25 -3.40
N SER A 98 -18.99 10.22 -3.40
CA SER A 98 -18.77 11.52 -4.02
C SER A 98 -17.72 12.35 -3.25
N ALA A 99 -17.19 13.39 -3.88
CA ALA A 99 -16.12 14.21 -3.29
C ALA A 99 -16.53 14.88 -1.96
N ASP A 100 -17.80 15.23 -1.80
CA ASP A 100 -18.37 15.82 -0.59
C ASP A 100 -18.68 14.79 0.53
N ALA A 101 -18.55 13.50 0.23
CA ALA A 101 -18.68 12.39 1.18
C ALA A 101 -17.40 11.54 1.27
N ASP A 102 -16.26 12.04 0.78
CA ASP A 102 -14.99 11.34 0.76
C ASP A 102 -14.44 11.15 2.19
N PRO A 103 -14.29 9.89 2.66
CA PRO A 103 -13.83 9.62 4.01
C PRO A 103 -12.34 9.94 4.23
N LEU A 104 -11.56 10.18 3.18
CA LEU A 104 -10.13 10.44 3.25
C LEU A 104 -9.77 11.92 3.01
N ALA A 105 -10.70 12.72 2.49
CA ALA A 105 -10.51 14.17 2.37
C ALA A 105 -10.40 14.84 3.76
N PRO A 106 -9.80 16.04 3.86
CA PRO A 106 -9.82 16.81 5.10
C PRO A 106 -11.25 17.06 5.60
N GLN A 107 -11.48 17.05 6.92
CA GLN A 107 -12.79 17.34 7.50
C GLN A 107 -13.31 18.71 7.09
N THR A 108 -14.62 18.77 6.86
CA THR A 108 -15.39 20.00 6.68
C THR A 108 -16.64 19.95 7.57
N PRO A 109 -17.35 21.07 7.77
CA PRO A 109 -18.61 21.05 8.54
C PRO A 109 -19.67 20.08 8.00
N THR A 110 -19.59 19.71 6.72
CA THR A 110 -20.53 18.81 6.04
C THR A 110 -19.97 17.42 5.78
N ASN A 111 -18.64 17.22 5.88
CA ASN A 111 -17.99 15.92 5.71
C ASN A 111 -17.12 15.58 6.93
N PRO A 112 -17.63 14.79 7.90
CA PRO A 112 -16.87 14.33 9.07
C PRO A 112 -15.93 13.16 8.71
N SER A 113 -15.03 13.39 7.77
CA SER A 113 -14.05 12.40 7.28
C SER A 113 -13.09 11.90 8.36
N GLU A 114 -12.15 11.04 8.02
CA GLU A 114 -11.18 10.47 8.97
C GLU A 114 -10.09 11.47 9.39
N ILE A 115 -9.78 12.50 8.59
CA ILE A 115 -8.62 13.36 8.79
C ILE A 115 -9.04 14.79 9.15
N PRO A 116 -8.78 15.25 10.40
CA PRO A 116 -9.28 16.54 10.91
C PRO A 116 -8.75 17.78 10.21
N SER A 117 -7.53 17.71 9.68
CA SER A 117 -6.85 18.87 9.08
C SER A 117 -6.48 18.61 7.62
N ARG A 118 -6.27 19.70 6.85
CA ARG A 118 -5.60 19.59 5.55
C ARG A 118 -4.17 19.05 5.75
N TYR A 119 -3.70 18.27 4.80
CA TYR A 119 -2.44 17.55 4.88
C TYR A 119 -1.74 17.49 3.53
N ASP A 120 -0.47 17.18 3.54
CA ASP A 120 0.30 16.79 2.37
C ASP A 120 0.23 15.27 2.19
N VAL A 121 0.70 14.51 3.17
CA VAL A 121 0.52 13.07 3.27
C VAL A 121 -0.03 12.76 4.67
N ALA A 122 -1.00 11.86 4.76
CA ALA A 122 -1.53 11.41 6.05
C ALA A 122 -1.53 9.89 6.14
N VAL A 123 -1.09 9.38 7.29
CA VAL A 123 -1.09 7.94 7.60
C VAL A 123 -1.88 7.73 8.88
N PHE A 124 -2.82 6.81 8.87
CA PHE A 124 -3.59 6.47 10.06
C PHE A 124 -3.99 5.01 10.10
N GLU A 125 -4.22 4.51 11.29
CA GLU A 125 -4.68 3.15 11.50
C GLU A 125 -6.09 2.96 10.94
N ASN A 126 -6.29 1.91 10.12
CA ASN A 126 -7.60 1.58 9.55
C ASN A 126 -8.61 1.27 10.67
N ARG A 127 -9.79 1.87 10.61
CA ARG A 127 -10.85 1.67 11.61
C ARG A 127 -11.40 0.24 11.62
N SER A 128 -11.51 -0.39 10.44
CA SER A 128 -11.98 -1.76 10.26
C SER A 128 -10.90 -2.63 9.62
N PRO A 129 -9.80 -2.92 10.35
CA PRO A 129 -8.65 -3.61 9.79
C PRO A 129 -8.91 -5.10 9.58
N SER A 130 -8.16 -5.73 8.66
CA SER A 130 -8.08 -7.19 8.56
C SER A 130 -7.16 -7.78 9.63
N PHE A 131 -6.14 -7.01 10.03
CA PHE A 131 -5.18 -7.35 11.09
C PHE A 131 -5.18 -6.22 12.13
N GLY A 132 -5.44 -6.55 13.39
CA GLY A 132 -5.61 -5.58 14.46
C GLY A 132 -7.10 -5.31 14.80
N PRO A 133 -7.40 -4.41 15.76
CA PRO A 133 -6.48 -3.50 16.45
C PRO A 133 -5.59 -4.14 17.51
N ALA A 134 -5.87 -5.37 17.96
CA ALA A 134 -5.02 -6.01 18.97
C ALA A 134 -3.61 -6.24 18.41
N LEU A 135 -2.62 -5.88 19.23
CA LEU A 135 -1.23 -6.27 19.04
C LEU A 135 -0.94 -7.53 19.87
N PRO A 136 0.14 -8.27 19.59
CA PRO A 136 0.44 -9.53 20.25
C PRO A 136 0.83 -9.44 21.73
N ASP A 137 0.61 -8.34 22.42
CA ASP A 137 0.92 -8.19 23.84
C ASP A 137 0.24 -9.26 24.68
N GLY A 138 1.03 -10.15 25.25
CA GLY A 138 0.55 -11.23 26.12
C GLY A 138 0.06 -12.49 25.41
N PHE A 139 0.13 -12.59 24.10
CA PHE A 139 -0.08 -13.86 23.40
C PHE A 139 1.16 -14.76 23.55
N GLY A 140 1.24 -15.48 24.65
CA GLY A 140 2.17 -16.60 24.77
C GLY A 140 1.95 -17.56 23.62
N GLY A 141 2.88 -17.58 22.65
CA GLY A 141 2.91 -18.58 21.59
C GLY A 141 1.97 -18.36 20.42
N VAL A 142 1.83 -17.11 19.90
CA VAL A 142 1.50 -16.98 18.47
C VAL A 142 2.63 -17.68 17.72
N PRO A 143 2.36 -18.75 16.93
CA PRO A 143 3.39 -19.29 16.09
C PRO A 143 3.85 -18.17 15.15
N THR A 144 5.07 -17.69 15.33
CA THR A 144 5.71 -16.82 14.36
C THR A 144 5.79 -17.60 13.04
N ALA A 145 6.02 -16.95 11.94
CA ALA A 145 6.16 -17.63 10.65
C ALA A 145 7.38 -18.54 10.57
N SER A 146 8.33 -18.39 11.47
CA SER A 146 9.29 -19.42 11.77
C SER A 146 8.62 -20.67 12.37
N ASN A 147 7.29 -20.63 12.61
CA ASN A 147 6.52 -21.69 13.22
C ASN A 147 5.10 -21.84 12.61
N PRO A 148 4.89 -21.79 11.27
CA PRO A 148 3.78 -22.55 10.73
C PRO A 148 4.08 -24.02 11.03
N PRO A 149 3.05 -24.85 11.35
CA PRO A 149 3.27 -26.29 11.45
C PRO A 149 3.90 -26.77 10.12
N ARG A 150 5.17 -27.14 10.17
CA ARG A 150 5.94 -27.56 8.99
C ARG A 150 5.89 -29.07 8.75
N GLY A 151 4.91 -29.75 9.32
CA GLY A 151 4.75 -31.19 9.14
C GLY A 151 3.35 -31.67 9.45
N LEU A 152 2.96 -32.81 8.88
CA LEU A 152 1.68 -33.44 9.15
C LEU A 152 1.47 -33.76 10.64
N ASP A 153 2.55 -34.06 11.36
CA ASP A 153 2.50 -34.37 12.79
C ASP A 153 2.11 -33.13 13.64
N ASP A 154 2.63 -31.94 13.27
CA ASP A 154 2.26 -30.69 13.92
C ASP A 154 0.81 -30.32 13.61
N LEU A 155 0.33 -30.53 12.38
CA LEU A 155 -1.06 -30.27 12.00
C LEU A 155 -2.03 -31.20 12.73
N ALA A 156 -1.70 -32.49 12.87
CA ALA A 156 -2.52 -33.45 13.58
C ALA A 156 -2.71 -33.10 15.07
N ALA A 157 -1.70 -32.50 15.71
CA ALA A 157 -1.78 -32.04 17.10
C ALA A 157 -2.63 -30.78 17.27
N LEU A 158 -2.93 -30.05 16.19
CA LEU A 158 -3.66 -28.78 16.23
C LEU A 158 -5.19 -28.91 16.27
N GLY A 159 -5.75 -30.03 15.84
CA GLY A 159 -7.18 -30.23 15.61
C GLY A 159 -7.69 -29.58 14.32
N LEU A 160 -8.89 -29.98 13.86
CA LEU A 160 -9.42 -29.58 12.54
C LEU A 160 -9.96 -28.16 12.47
N GLU A 161 -10.45 -27.61 13.58
CA GLU A 161 -11.09 -26.28 13.63
C GLU A 161 -10.26 -25.31 14.45
N ARG A 162 -9.10 -24.92 13.92
CA ARG A 162 -8.23 -24.00 14.62
C ARG A 162 -8.51 -22.56 14.26
N THR A 163 -8.69 -21.74 15.29
CA THR A 163 -8.88 -20.30 15.18
C THR A 163 -7.86 -19.55 16.02
N ARG A 164 -7.55 -18.31 15.62
CA ARG A 164 -6.78 -17.36 16.41
C ARG A 164 -7.25 -15.94 16.13
N THR A 165 -6.92 -15.01 17.02
CA THR A 165 -7.15 -13.57 16.79
C THR A 165 -6.26 -13.09 15.64
N SER A 166 -6.83 -12.27 14.74
CA SER A 166 -6.10 -11.64 13.63
C SER A 166 -5.35 -10.39 14.09
N VAL A 167 -4.35 -10.60 14.98
CA VAL A 167 -3.52 -9.50 15.49
C VAL A 167 -2.68 -8.88 14.39
N GLY A 168 -2.19 -7.66 14.60
CA GLY A 168 -1.35 -6.95 13.64
C GLY A 168 -1.75 -5.49 13.48
N ARG A 169 -1.38 -4.88 12.37
CA ARG A 169 -1.67 -3.49 12.07
C ARG A 169 -2.02 -3.32 10.60
N CYS A 170 -3.04 -2.51 10.32
CA CYS A 170 -3.36 -2.04 8.97
C CYS A 170 -3.43 -0.52 8.98
N GLU A 171 -2.66 0.13 8.13
CA GLU A 171 -2.64 1.58 7.98
C GLU A 171 -3.10 2.00 6.59
N VAL A 172 -3.75 3.16 6.50
CA VAL A 172 -4.09 3.85 5.25
C VAL A 172 -3.09 4.97 5.06
N VAL A 173 -2.57 5.12 3.85
CA VAL A 173 -1.63 6.17 3.47
C VAL A 173 -2.29 7.03 2.39
N CYS A 174 -2.75 8.21 2.74
CA CYS A 174 -3.32 9.17 1.80
C CYS A 174 -2.18 9.96 1.14
N PHE A 175 -2.07 9.89 -0.18
CA PHE A 175 -0.98 10.52 -0.94
C PHE A 175 -1.19 12.01 -1.19
N SER A 176 -2.41 12.49 -1.01
CA SER A 176 -2.85 13.85 -1.30
C SER A 176 -4.18 14.10 -0.59
N PRO A 177 -4.55 15.34 -0.25
CA PRO A 177 -5.87 15.68 0.28
C PRO A 177 -6.97 15.74 -0.78
N GLU A 178 -6.62 15.58 -2.05
CA GLU A 178 -7.54 15.72 -3.17
C GLU A 178 -8.32 14.43 -3.43
N HIS A 179 -9.61 14.55 -3.74
CA HIS A 179 -10.52 13.44 -3.94
C HIS A 179 -10.13 12.52 -5.11
N SER A 180 -9.51 13.05 -6.14
CA SER A 180 -9.22 12.32 -7.37
C SER A 180 -7.73 12.40 -7.73
N GLY A 181 -7.26 11.43 -8.51
CA GLY A 181 -5.88 11.32 -8.95
C GLY A 181 -5.32 9.93 -8.69
N SER A 182 -4.01 9.83 -8.60
CA SER A 182 -3.28 8.61 -8.30
C SER A 182 -1.89 8.95 -7.77
N PHE A 183 -1.11 7.95 -7.38
CA PHE A 183 0.31 8.17 -7.09
C PHE A 183 1.04 8.76 -8.30
N GLY A 184 0.80 8.27 -9.51
CA GLY A 184 1.43 8.74 -10.75
C GLY A 184 1.18 10.21 -11.11
N THR A 185 0.12 10.84 -10.55
CA THR A 185 -0.19 12.27 -10.76
C THR A 185 0.45 13.19 -9.75
N GLN A 186 1.13 12.67 -8.73
CA GLN A 186 1.77 13.48 -7.70
C GLN A 186 3.01 14.22 -8.23
N SER A 187 3.42 15.26 -7.52
CA SER A 187 4.73 15.90 -7.73
C SER A 187 5.87 14.99 -7.28
N VAL A 188 7.09 15.27 -7.73
CA VAL A 188 8.29 14.54 -7.27
C VAL A 188 8.49 14.74 -5.77
N THR A 189 8.30 15.95 -5.26
CA THR A 189 8.37 16.27 -3.83
C THR A 189 7.36 15.41 -3.04
N ARG A 190 6.09 15.39 -3.46
CA ARG A 190 5.05 14.59 -2.81
C ARG A 190 5.35 13.09 -2.87
N ALA A 191 5.78 12.56 -4.01
CA ALA A 191 6.20 11.17 -4.14
C ALA A 191 7.36 10.84 -3.18
N ARG A 192 8.33 11.76 -3.04
CA ARG A 192 9.44 11.61 -2.09
C ARG A 192 8.96 11.59 -0.63
N THR A 193 7.99 12.44 -0.28
CA THR A 193 7.36 12.45 1.06
C THR A 193 6.63 11.13 1.35
N VAL A 194 5.92 10.57 0.38
CA VAL A 194 5.26 9.25 0.56
C VAL A 194 6.29 8.14 0.73
N ILE A 195 7.39 8.16 -0.02
CA ILE A 195 8.48 7.17 0.14
C ILE A 195 9.13 7.31 1.54
N GLU A 196 9.29 8.54 2.05
CA GLU A 196 9.75 8.78 3.41
C GLU A 196 8.77 8.22 4.45
N ALA A 197 7.47 8.41 4.24
CA ALA A 197 6.44 7.84 5.08
C ALA A 197 6.48 6.30 5.08
N TRP A 198 6.69 5.66 3.92
CA TRP A 198 6.86 4.20 3.85
C TRP A 198 8.08 3.72 4.64
N ALA A 199 9.19 4.46 4.59
CA ALA A 199 10.41 4.13 5.33
C ALA A 199 10.21 4.28 6.85
N ASP A 200 9.63 5.40 7.29
CA ASP A 200 9.30 5.66 8.70
C ASP A 200 8.33 4.60 9.25
N ARG A 201 7.26 4.32 8.51
CA ARG A 201 6.26 3.33 8.95
C ARG A 201 6.82 1.91 8.95
N THR A 202 7.64 1.55 7.96
CA THR A 202 8.32 0.25 7.96
C THR A 202 9.19 0.09 9.20
N ALA A 203 9.98 1.10 9.55
CA ALA A 203 10.81 1.08 10.76
C ALA A 203 9.95 0.94 12.04
N ALA A 204 8.90 1.77 12.18
CA ALA A 204 8.03 1.77 13.35
C ALA A 204 7.24 0.47 13.50
N LEU A 205 6.63 -0.01 12.42
CA LEU A 205 5.80 -1.23 12.45
C LEU A 205 6.64 -2.49 12.67
N SER A 206 7.88 -2.52 12.17
CA SER A 206 8.80 -3.63 12.41
C SER A 206 9.25 -3.76 13.87
N GLN A 207 9.09 -2.71 14.67
CA GLN A 207 9.39 -2.74 16.11
C GLN A 207 8.22 -3.22 16.97
N LEU A 208 7.02 -3.33 16.40
CA LEU A 208 5.87 -3.81 17.14
C LEU A 208 6.06 -5.30 17.50
N PRO A 209 5.78 -5.69 18.77
CA PRO A 209 5.91 -7.07 19.18
C PRO A 209 5.11 -8.03 18.30
N GLY A 210 5.73 -9.12 17.87
CA GLY A 210 5.10 -10.18 17.09
C GLY A 210 4.76 -9.82 15.64
N ILE A 211 5.20 -8.70 15.11
CA ILE A 211 5.14 -8.42 13.66
C ILE A 211 6.33 -9.09 12.97
N GLU A 212 6.01 -9.88 11.95
CA GLU A 212 6.97 -10.65 11.17
C GLU A 212 7.19 -10.10 9.76
N GLN A 213 6.24 -9.34 9.22
CA GLN A 213 6.36 -8.77 7.87
C GLN A 213 5.57 -7.47 7.73
N VAL A 214 6.18 -6.45 7.11
CA VAL A 214 5.55 -5.17 6.77
C VAL A 214 5.42 -5.07 5.24
N PHE A 215 4.25 -4.68 4.76
CA PHE A 215 3.90 -4.72 3.34
C PHE A 215 3.16 -3.45 2.90
N PRO A 216 3.86 -2.46 2.31
CA PRO A 216 3.24 -1.32 1.64
C PRO A 216 2.69 -1.72 0.27
N PHE A 217 1.49 -1.24 -0.06
CA PHE A 217 0.89 -1.50 -1.37
C PHE A 217 -0.14 -0.44 -1.76
N GLU A 218 -0.39 -0.31 -3.05
CA GLU A 218 -1.47 0.47 -3.63
C GLU A 218 -2.33 -0.43 -4.52
N ASN A 219 -3.64 -0.32 -4.37
CA ASN A 219 -4.61 -0.84 -5.32
C ASN A 219 -5.25 0.33 -6.05
N ARG A 220 -5.27 0.32 -7.37
CA ARG A 220 -5.83 1.38 -8.18
C ARG A 220 -6.80 0.85 -9.23
N GLY A 221 -7.99 1.41 -9.25
CA GLY A 221 -9.02 1.13 -10.26
C GLY A 221 -10.11 0.18 -9.78
N GLU A 222 -11.35 0.44 -10.22
CA GLU A 222 -12.53 -0.36 -9.87
C GLU A 222 -12.42 -1.81 -10.34
N ALA A 223 -11.76 -2.04 -11.48
CA ALA A 223 -11.60 -3.37 -12.07
C ALA A 223 -10.85 -4.37 -11.18
N ILE A 224 -10.16 -3.91 -10.13
CA ILE A 224 -9.52 -4.75 -9.11
C ILE A 224 -10.16 -4.59 -7.72
N GLY A 225 -11.37 -4.03 -7.65
CA GLY A 225 -12.15 -3.92 -6.42
C GLY A 225 -11.79 -2.75 -5.52
N VAL A 226 -11.21 -1.68 -6.06
CA VAL A 226 -11.01 -0.42 -5.32
C VAL A 226 -12.35 0.24 -5.05
N THR A 227 -12.56 0.66 -3.80
CA THR A 227 -13.84 1.23 -3.33
C THR A 227 -13.80 2.73 -3.09
N LEU A 228 -12.64 3.36 -3.10
CA LEU A 228 -12.43 4.78 -2.89
C LEU A 228 -11.59 5.38 -4.02
N PRO A 229 -12.06 6.43 -4.72
CA PRO A 229 -11.30 7.07 -5.80
C PRO A 229 -10.15 7.93 -5.29
N HIS A 230 -10.18 8.33 -4.00
CA HIS A 230 -9.16 9.13 -3.34
C HIS A 230 -7.77 8.46 -3.46
N PRO A 231 -6.70 9.19 -3.84
CA PRO A 231 -5.36 8.64 -3.98
C PRO A 231 -4.79 8.13 -2.66
N HIS A 232 -4.75 6.82 -2.47
CA HIS A 232 -4.25 6.22 -1.23
C HIS A 232 -3.61 4.86 -1.47
N GLY A 233 -2.70 4.51 -0.58
CA GLY A 233 -2.17 3.16 -0.41
C GLY A 233 -2.46 2.63 0.98
N GLN A 234 -1.91 1.48 1.29
CA GLN A 234 -2.05 0.83 2.58
C GLN A 234 -0.72 0.22 3.01
N ILE A 235 -0.55 0.04 4.31
CA ILE A 235 0.55 -0.74 4.87
C ILE A 235 -0.06 -1.80 5.79
N TYR A 236 0.25 -3.07 5.52
CA TYR A 236 -0.13 -4.16 6.40
C TYR A 236 1.09 -4.67 7.15
N ALA A 237 0.94 -4.83 8.46
CA ALA A 237 1.92 -5.48 9.32
C ALA A 237 1.34 -6.81 9.79
N TYR A 238 1.91 -7.90 9.27
CA TYR A 238 1.45 -9.26 9.50
C TYR A 238 2.17 -9.89 10.69
N PRO A 239 1.46 -10.69 11.52
CA PRO A 239 2.06 -11.46 12.61
C PRO A 239 2.62 -12.81 12.11
N TYR A 240 2.95 -12.93 10.84
CA TYR A 240 3.54 -14.10 10.20
C TYR A 240 4.18 -13.72 8.86
N VAL A 241 5.10 -14.54 8.39
CA VAL A 241 5.63 -14.43 7.01
C VAL A 241 4.55 -14.94 6.04
N THR A 242 4.16 -14.12 5.08
CA THR A 242 3.10 -14.49 4.14
C THR A 242 3.50 -15.68 3.25
N PRO A 243 2.53 -16.49 2.76
CA PRO A 243 2.83 -17.70 1.97
C PRO A 243 3.74 -17.45 0.77
N ARG A 244 3.55 -16.31 0.09
CA ARG A 244 4.41 -15.92 -1.05
C ARG A 244 5.86 -15.69 -0.61
N THR A 245 6.06 -14.98 0.48
CA THR A 245 7.42 -14.69 0.99
C THR A 245 8.08 -15.95 1.53
N ALA A 246 7.33 -16.83 2.21
CA ALA A 246 7.83 -18.13 2.63
C ALA A 246 8.33 -18.96 1.44
N ARG A 247 7.57 -18.97 0.33
CA ARG A 247 7.98 -19.65 -0.90
C ARG A 247 9.20 -19.01 -1.57
N MET A 248 9.37 -17.68 -1.49
CA MET A 248 10.59 -17.01 -1.96
C MET A 248 11.80 -17.44 -1.12
N LEU A 249 11.68 -17.48 0.20
CA LEU A 249 12.74 -17.97 1.10
C LEU A 249 13.13 -19.41 0.78
N GLU A 250 12.16 -20.31 0.61
CA GLU A 250 12.43 -21.69 0.17
C GLU A 250 13.18 -21.77 -1.17
N SER A 251 12.86 -20.88 -2.11
CA SER A 251 13.53 -20.84 -3.41
C SER A 251 14.97 -20.34 -3.28
N ILE A 252 15.22 -19.36 -2.41
CA ILE A 252 16.57 -18.87 -2.08
C ILE A 252 17.39 -19.99 -1.44
N ASP A 253 16.86 -20.67 -0.43
CA ASP A 253 17.52 -21.76 0.30
C ASP A 253 17.94 -22.91 -0.64
N ARG A 254 17.09 -23.22 -1.64
CA ARG A 254 17.36 -24.28 -2.63
C ARG A 254 18.29 -23.87 -3.75
N THR A 255 18.46 -22.57 -4.00
CA THR A 255 19.21 -22.08 -5.17
C THR A 255 20.51 -21.43 -4.72
N ALA A 256 20.44 -20.24 -4.16
CA ALA A 256 21.60 -19.49 -3.68
C ALA A 256 21.14 -18.28 -2.85
N PRO A 257 21.87 -17.86 -1.81
CA PRO A 257 21.54 -16.69 -0.99
C PRO A 257 21.57 -15.37 -1.78
N ASP A 258 22.29 -15.30 -2.89
CA ASP A 258 22.39 -14.13 -3.78
C ASP A 258 21.40 -14.20 -4.97
N LEU A 259 20.34 -14.99 -4.88
CA LEU A 259 19.38 -15.21 -5.97
C LEU A 259 18.82 -13.91 -6.55
N PHE A 260 18.45 -12.95 -5.71
CA PHE A 260 17.95 -11.63 -6.16
C PHE A 260 19.00 -10.84 -6.96
N ALA A 261 20.27 -10.90 -6.56
CA ALA A 261 21.35 -10.23 -7.30
C ALA A 261 21.55 -10.88 -8.68
N ARG A 262 21.49 -12.20 -8.76
CA ARG A 262 21.58 -12.94 -10.04
C ARG A 262 20.41 -12.64 -10.96
N ILE A 263 19.18 -12.58 -10.42
CA ILE A 263 17.98 -12.18 -11.19
C ILE A 263 18.18 -10.77 -11.75
N LEU A 264 18.53 -9.81 -10.91
CA LEU A 264 18.71 -8.43 -11.35
C LEU A 264 19.80 -8.32 -12.42
N GLN A 265 20.94 -8.97 -12.24
CA GLN A 265 22.03 -9.00 -13.24
C GLN A 265 21.56 -9.59 -14.56
N SER A 266 20.79 -10.70 -14.53
CA SER A 266 20.24 -11.33 -15.72
C SER A 266 19.27 -10.41 -16.45
N GLU A 267 18.38 -9.73 -15.71
CA GLU A 267 17.38 -8.84 -16.28
C GLU A 267 18.02 -7.57 -16.85
N GLN A 268 19.02 -6.98 -16.19
CA GLN A 268 19.76 -5.82 -16.69
C GLN A 268 20.48 -6.07 -18.02
N ASN A 269 20.78 -7.33 -18.33
CA ASN A 269 21.41 -7.75 -19.59
C ASN A 269 20.39 -8.28 -20.62
N SER A 270 19.08 -8.06 -20.40
CA SER A 270 18.02 -8.56 -21.27
C SER A 270 17.25 -7.43 -21.96
N ASP A 271 16.44 -7.80 -22.97
CA ASP A 271 15.53 -6.87 -23.66
C ASP A 271 14.28 -6.51 -22.83
N ARG A 272 14.21 -6.97 -21.58
CA ARG A 272 13.07 -6.74 -20.70
C ARG A 272 13.22 -5.55 -19.76
N VAL A 273 14.34 -4.85 -19.77
CA VAL A 273 14.53 -3.58 -19.06
C VAL A 273 13.57 -2.52 -19.61
N VAL A 274 12.86 -1.82 -18.71
CA VAL A 274 11.94 -0.72 -19.02
C VAL A 274 12.57 0.64 -18.69
N LEU A 275 13.11 0.77 -17.49
CA LEU A 275 13.81 1.96 -16.98
C LEU A 275 15.02 1.52 -16.17
N GLN A 276 16.12 2.27 -16.28
CA GLN A 276 17.31 2.05 -15.48
C GLN A 276 17.89 3.40 -15.06
N GLY A 277 18.06 3.57 -13.75
CA GLY A 277 18.75 4.69 -13.12
C GLY A 277 20.10 4.27 -12.55
N GLU A 278 20.66 5.11 -11.69
CA GLU A 278 21.90 4.83 -10.96
C GLU A 278 21.70 3.79 -9.86
N HIS A 279 20.55 3.84 -9.16
CA HIS A 279 20.25 2.99 -8.01
C HIS A 279 19.15 1.96 -8.26
N TRP A 280 18.31 2.12 -9.28
CA TRP A 280 17.14 1.29 -9.52
C TRP A 280 17.02 0.82 -10.96
N THR A 281 16.48 -0.39 -11.15
CA THR A 281 16.10 -0.93 -12.47
C THR A 281 14.66 -1.44 -12.43
N ALA A 282 13.84 -0.97 -13.39
CA ALA A 282 12.50 -1.50 -13.68
C ALA A 282 12.57 -2.42 -14.90
N PHE A 283 11.98 -3.60 -14.81
CA PHE A 283 11.97 -4.60 -15.87
C PHE A 283 10.69 -5.45 -15.83
N VAL A 284 10.30 -6.00 -16.96
CA VAL A 284 9.29 -7.06 -17.02
C VAL A 284 9.99 -8.39 -16.72
N PRO A 285 9.59 -9.13 -15.67
CA PRO A 285 10.32 -10.34 -15.29
C PRO A 285 10.20 -11.43 -16.36
N PHE A 286 11.24 -12.25 -16.51
CA PHE A 286 11.28 -13.39 -17.44
C PHE A 286 10.03 -14.30 -17.33
N ALA A 287 9.54 -14.50 -16.12
CA ALA A 287 8.35 -15.32 -15.84
C ALA A 287 7.17 -14.46 -15.40
N ALA A 288 6.82 -13.41 -16.17
CA ALA A 288 5.65 -12.58 -15.92
C ALA A 288 4.37 -13.43 -15.97
N ARG A 289 3.45 -13.17 -15.03
CA ARG A 289 2.17 -13.88 -14.88
C ARG A 289 0.99 -13.08 -15.39
N TRP A 290 1.11 -11.76 -15.32
CA TRP A 290 0.06 -10.82 -15.69
C TRP A 290 0.31 -10.23 -17.08
N PRO A 291 -0.74 -9.75 -17.78
CA PRO A 291 -0.59 -9.05 -19.06
C PRO A 291 0.39 -7.89 -18.99
N LEU A 292 0.41 -7.19 -17.86
CA LEU A 292 1.45 -6.26 -17.46
C LEU A 292 1.93 -6.65 -16.07
N GLU A 293 3.19 -7.01 -15.96
CA GLU A 293 3.90 -7.23 -14.70
C GLU A 293 5.26 -6.55 -14.79
N VAL A 294 5.55 -5.68 -13.82
CA VAL A 294 6.82 -4.95 -13.75
C VAL A 294 7.42 -5.14 -12.38
N HIS A 295 8.69 -5.48 -12.33
CA HIS A 295 9.48 -5.42 -11.11
C HIS A 295 10.36 -4.18 -11.12
N LEU A 296 10.52 -3.53 -9.98
CA LEU A 296 11.44 -2.43 -9.76
C LEU A 296 12.32 -2.78 -8.56
N MET A 297 13.64 -2.89 -8.78
CA MET A 297 14.59 -3.36 -7.76
C MET A 297 15.73 -2.37 -7.57
N PRO A 298 16.20 -2.16 -6.33
CA PRO A 298 17.44 -1.42 -6.08
C PRO A 298 18.65 -2.25 -6.49
N HIS A 299 19.73 -1.59 -6.94
CA HIS A 299 20.97 -2.26 -7.31
C HIS A 299 21.71 -2.82 -6.10
N ARG A 300 21.76 -2.03 -5.03
CA ARG A 300 22.28 -2.47 -3.73
C ARG A 300 21.32 -3.47 -3.09
N HIS A 301 21.82 -4.39 -2.30
CA HIS A 301 20.96 -5.21 -1.45
C HIS A 301 20.35 -4.32 -0.37
N VAL A 302 19.03 -4.15 -0.43
CA VAL A 302 18.23 -3.40 0.52
C VAL A 302 17.09 -4.31 0.98
N PRO A 303 16.95 -4.64 2.26
CA PRO A 303 15.91 -5.54 2.73
C PRO A 303 14.52 -4.89 2.78
N ASP A 304 14.45 -3.58 3.04
CA ASP A 304 13.20 -2.84 3.22
C ASP A 304 13.41 -1.33 3.00
N PHE A 305 12.30 -0.56 3.02
CA PHE A 305 12.36 0.89 2.86
C PHE A 305 13.16 1.60 3.95
N ALA A 306 13.14 1.10 5.19
CA ALA A 306 13.88 1.73 6.29
C ALA A 306 15.41 1.68 6.06
N ALA A 307 15.90 0.69 5.31
CA ALA A 307 17.31 0.51 4.99
C ALA A 307 17.75 1.23 3.70
N THR A 308 16.85 1.93 2.99
CA THR A 308 17.20 2.74 1.82
C THR A 308 17.94 4.01 2.24
N THR A 309 18.87 4.45 1.41
CA THR A 309 19.55 5.76 1.57
C THR A 309 18.71 6.88 0.98
N ASP A 310 19.03 8.14 1.34
CA ASP A 310 18.39 9.31 0.73
C ASP A 310 18.59 9.35 -0.79
N ALA A 311 19.79 9.05 -1.30
CA ALA A 311 20.06 8.98 -2.73
C ALA A 311 19.19 7.96 -3.45
N GLU A 312 18.97 6.77 -2.85
CA GLU A 312 18.08 5.75 -3.41
C GLU A 312 16.62 6.22 -3.41
N ARG A 313 16.15 6.93 -2.37
CA ARG A 313 14.79 7.49 -2.29
C ARG A 313 14.60 8.68 -3.24
N ASP A 314 15.61 9.53 -3.38
CA ASP A 314 15.61 10.71 -4.27
C ASP A 314 15.51 10.27 -5.75
N GLU A 315 16.17 9.20 -6.14
CA GLU A 315 16.03 8.63 -7.49
C GLU A 315 14.71 7.87 -7.65
N LEU A 316 14.27 7.14 -6.62
CA LEU A 316 13.04 6.35 -6.69
C LEU A 316 11.82 7.23 -7.01
N ALA A 317 11.70 8.40 -6.42
CA ALA A 317 10.53 9.26 -6.58
C ALA A 317 10.23 9.62 -8.05
N PRO A 318 11.15 10.25 -8.81
CA PRO A 318 10.89 10.56 -10.22
C PRO A 318 10.82 9.31 -11.10
N LEU A 319 11.62 8.27 -10.82
CA LEU A 319 11.63 7.05 -11.61
C LEU A 319 10.31 6.29 -11.47
N TYR A 320 9.78 6.16 -10.26
CA TYR A 320 8.51 5.49 -10.01
C TYR A 320 7.34 6.28 -10.61
N LEU A 321 7.32 7.61 -10.49
CA LEU A 321 6.32 8.45 -11.17
C LEU A 321 6.35 8.25 -12.69
N LYS A 322 7.53 8.22 -13.28
CA LYS A 322 7.72 8.00 -14.73
C LYS A 322 7.20 6.62 -15.14
N LEU A 323 7.49 5.57 -14.35
CA LEU A 323 6.97 4.23 -14.59
C LEU A 323 5.43 4.21 -14.56
N LEU A 324 4.80 4.82 -13.54
CA LEU A 324 3.34 4.83 -13.41
C LEU A 324 2.65 5.62 -14.52
N ARG A 325 3.23 6.75 -14.94
CA ARG A 325 2.74 7.50 -16.11
C ARG A 325 2.85 6.69 -17.40
N GLY A 326 3.94 5.96 -17.58
CA GLY A 326 4.08 5.02 -18.69
C GLY A 326 3.05 3.88 -18.67
N VAL A 327 2.72 3.37 -17.49
CA VAL A 327 1.65 2.37 -17.32
C VAL A 327 0.29 2.94 -17.73
N ASP A 328 0.00 4.20 -17.42
CA ASP A 328 -1.23 4.88 -17.86
C ASP A 328 -1.24 5.12 -19.37
N ALA A 329 -0.09 5.50 -19.92
CA ALA A 329 0.06 5.78 -21.36
C ALA A 329 0.04 4.50 -22.23
N LEU A 330 0.26 3.32 -21.66
CA LEU A 330 0.41 2.04 -22.39
C LEU A 330 -0.78 1.71 -23.29
N TYR A 331 -1.98 2.12 -22.89
CA TYR A 331 -3.22 1.90 -23.64
C TYR A 331 -3.85 3.21 -24.15
N ASP A 332 -3.12 4.31 -24.13
CA ASP A 332 -3.59 5.57 -24.74
C ASP A 332 -3.70 5.39 -26.26
N PRO A 333 -4.89 5.60 -26.85
CA PRO A 333 -5.10 5.44 -28.29
C PRO A 333 -4.19 6.32 -29.17
N ARG A 334 -3.68 7.42 -28.60
CA ARG A 334 -2.75 8.33 -29.27
C ARG A 334 -1.34 7.76 -29.41
N LEU A 335 -0.95 6.89 -28.46
CA LEU A 335 0.38 6.25 -28.39
C LEU A 335 0.36 4.80 -28.87
N SER A 336 -0.78 4.15 -28.80
CA SER A 336 -0.97 2.76 -29.24
C SER A 336 -2.14 2.73 -30.22
N PRO A 337 -1.92 2.83 -31.55
CA PRO A 337 -2.99 2.78 -32.54
C PRO A 337 -3.80 1.48 -32.39
N PRO A 338 -5.13 1.52 -32.55
CA PRO A 338 -5.98 0.36 -32.39
C PRO A 338 -5.57 -0.75 -33.36
N VAL A 339 -5.56 -1.98 -32.89
CA VAL A 339 -5.36 -3.16 -33.73
C VAL A 339 -6.49 -3.19 -34.76
N ALA A 340 -6.15 -3.23 -36.05
CA ALA A 340 -7.12 -3.25 -37.15
C ALA A 340 -8.12 -4.41 -36.95
N GLY A 341 -9.42 -4.10 -36.91
CA GLY A 341 -10.50 -5.07 -36.73
C GLY A 341 -11.21 -5.06 -35.37
N ALA A 342 -10.85 -4.15 -34.45
CA ALA A 342 -11.61 -3.96 -33.21
C ALA A 342 -12.97 -3.31 -33.52
N PRO A 343 -14.11 -3.75 -32.93
CA PRO A 343 -15.41 -3.09 -33.10
C PRO A 343 -15.35 -1.66 -32.59
N GLY A 344 -15.75 -0.69 -33.38
CA GLY A 344 -15.68 0.72 -33.06
C GLY A 344 -16.63 1.14 -31.93
N GLY A 345 -16.11 1.85 -30.99
CA GLY A 345 -16.75 2.49 -29.84
C GLY A 345 -15.77 2.47 -28.67
N ALA A 346 -15.33 3.63 -28.16
CA ALA A 346 -14.51 3.66 -26.95
C ALA A 346 -15.34 3.08 -25.79
N SER A 347 -14.87 2.00 -25.20
CA SER A 347 -15.48 1.42 -24.01
C SER A 347 -15.15 2.29 -22.76
N GLU A 348 -15.95 2.19 -21.70
CA GLU A 348 -15.63 2.86 -20.43
C GLU A 348 -14.23 2.47 -19.90
N LEU A 349 -13.79 1.23 -20.20
CA LEU A 349 -12.48 0.74 -19.87
C LEU A 349 -11.36 1.48 -20.64
N GLU A 350 -11.59 1.81 -21.91
CA GLU A 350 -10.61 2.56 -22.72
C GLU A 350 -10.38 3.97 -22.20
N ALA A 351 -11.42 4.61 -21.65
CA ALA A 351 -11.34 5.94 -21.05
C ALA A 351 -10.80 5.93 -19.62
N SER A 352 -10.73 4.76 -18.96
CA SER A 352 -10.30 4.66 -17.57
C SER A 352 -8.77 4.57 -17.46
N PRO A 353 -8.18 5.11 -16.37
CA PRO A 353 -6.78 4.87 -16.04
C PRO A 353 -6.49 3.36 -15.90
N THR A 354 -5.27 2.94 -16.21
CA THR A 354 -4.89 1.53 -16.12
C THR A 354 -5.02 1.02 -14.67
N PRO A 355 -5.89 0.02 -14.39
CA PRO A 355 -5.98 -0.58 -13.07
C PRO A 355 -4.71 -1.36 -12.76
N TYR A 356 -4.18 -1.22 -11.53
CA TYR A 356 -3.00 -1.97 -11.10
C TYR A 356 -3.00 -2.26 -9.60
N ILE A 357 -2.21 -3.25 -9.23
CA ILE A 357 -1.74 -3.48 -7.87
C ILE A 357 -0.24 -3.20 -7.85
N ALA A 358 0.19 -2.25 -7.03
CA ALA A 358 1.60 -1.97 -6.77
C ALA A 358 1.96 -2.52 -5.40
N ALA A 359 2.69 -3.63 -5.39
CA ALA A 359 3.03 -4.40 -4.20
C ALA A 359 4.51 -4.26 -3.89
N TRP A 360 4.87 -3.59 -2.78
CA TRP A 360 6.24 -3.45 -2.32
C TRP A 360 6.62 -4.59 -1.39
N HIS A 361 7.28 -5.59 -1.93
CA HIS A 361 7.78 -6.73 -1.18
C HIS A 361 9.04 -6.35 -0.41
N GLN A 362 9.03 -6.63 0.88
CA GLN A 362 10.13 -6.39 1.80
C GLN A 362 10.56 -7.72 2.46
N ALA A 363 11.80 -7.78 2.92
CA ALA A 363 12.24 -8.88 3.75
C ALA A 363 11.42 -8.95 5.04
N PRO A 364 11.12 -10.15 5.54
CA PRO A 364 10.56 -10.30 6.86
C PRO A 364 11.42 -9.65 7.96
N VAL A 365 10.82 -9.34 9.09
CA VAL A 365 11.49 -8.62 10.19
C VAL A 365 12.65 -9.43 10.77
N ASN A 366 12.45 -10.75 10.94
CA ASN A 366 13.36 -11.60 11.72
C ASN A 366 14.09 -12.66 10.89
N VAL A 367 13.70 -12.89 9.61
CA VAL A 367 14.30 -13.95 8.78
C VAL A 367 14.57 -13.46 7.36
N GLY A 368 15.64 -13.94 6.73
CA GLY A 368 15.96 -13.72 5.32
C GLY A 368 16.34 -12.28 4.95
N ARG A 369 16.66 -11.43 5.93
CA ARG A 369 16.98 -10.02 5.68
C ARG A 369 18.24 -9.82 4.84
N GLU A 370 19.16 -10.77 4.90
CA GLU A 370 20.41 -10.78 4.14
C GLU A 370 20.24 -11.30 2.70
N SER A 371 19.09 -11.90 2.37
CA SER A 371 18.88 -12.55 1.09
C SER A 371 17.65 -12.05 0.33
N VAL A 372 16.56 -11.69 1.02
CA VAL A 372 15.36 -11.08 0.40
C VAL A 372 15.62 -9.60 0.17
N ARG A 373 15.42 -9.15 -1.06
CA ARG A 373 15.62 -7.76 -1.48
C ARG A 373 14.27 -7.04 -1.62
N LEU A 374 14.22 -5.78 -1.14
CA LEU A 374 13.12 -4.86 -1.45
C LEU A 374 12.86 -4.82 -2.95
N HIS A 375 11.63 -4.99 -3.37
CA HIS A 375 11.24 -4.83 -4.77
C HIS A 375 9.75 -4.51 -4.91
N LEU A 376 9.44 -3.71 -5.89
CA LEU A 376 8.07 -3.56 -6.38
C LEU A 376 7.73 -4.75 -7.26
N GLN A 377 6.52 -5.26 -7.12
CA GLN A 377 5.81 -5.99 -8.16
C GLN A 377 4.54 -5.19 -8.51
N LEU A 378 4.53 -4.55 -9.67
CA LEU A 378 3.36 -3.90 -10.22
C LEU A 378 2.69 -4.87 -11.19
N THR A 379 1.40 -5.10 -11.01
CA THR A 379 0.62 -6.01 -11.86
C THR A 379 -0.65 -5.34 -12.33
N SER A 380 -1.03 -5.53 -13.59
CA SER A 380 -2.30 -5.09 -14.12
C SER A 380 -3.02 -6.24 -14.83
N PRO A 381 -4.34 -6.41 -14.60
CA PRO A 381 -5.15 -7.34 -15.35
C PRO A 381 -5.47 -6.85 -16.78
N ARG A 382 -5.15 -5.59 -17.11
CA ARG A 382 -5.47 -5.00 -18.42
C ARG A 382 -4.57 -5.61 -19.50
N ARG A 383 -5.17 -6.35 -20.46
CA ARG A 383 -4.46 -7.01 -21.56
C ARG A 383 -4.56 -6.30 -22.89
N ALA A 384 -5.59 -5.49 -23.04
CA ALA A 384 -5.81 -4.61 -24.17
C ALA A 384 -6.59 -3.38 -23.71
N ALA A 385 -6.76 -2.38 -24.56
CA ALA A 385 -7.48 -1.15 -24.20
C ALA A 385 -8.86 -1.44 -23.59
N ASP A 386 -9.58 -2.40 -24.16
CA ASP A 386 -10.96 -2.79 -23.83
C ASP A 386 -11.08 -4.15 -23.10
N LYS A 387 -9.97 -4.80 -22.69
CA LYS A 387 -9.99 -6.18 -22.18
C LYS A 387 -9.21 -6.37 -20.91
N LEU A 388 -9.81 -7.10 -19.97
CA LEU A 388 -9.18 -7.56 -18.75
C LEU A 388 -8.88 -9.06 -18.79
N LYS A 389 -7.82 -9.47 -18.09
CA LYS A 389 -7.56 -10.86 -17.73
C LYS A 389 -8.22 -11.13 -16.37
N PHE A 390 -9.12 -12.08 -16.32
CA PHE A 390 -9.65 -12.64 -15.08
C PHE A 390 -8.94 -13.95 -14.76
N LEU A 391 -8.62 -14.17 -13.48
CA LEU A 391 -8.06 -15.45 -13.06
C LEU A 391 -9.15 -16.51 -13.15
N ALA A 392 -8.88 -17.55 -13.95
CA ALA A 392 -9.78 -18.68 -14.17
C ALA A 392 -9.35 -19.89 -13.32
N GLY A 393 -9.93 -21.05 -13.58
CA GLY A 393 -9.73 -22.25 -12.78
C GLY A 393 -8.27 -22.71 -12.63
N SER A 394 -7.46 -22.56 -13.69
CA SER A 394 -6.04 -22.92 -13.63
C SER A 394 -5.27 -22.03 -12.64
N GLU A 395 -5.44 -20.72 -12.73
CA GLU A 395 -4.72 -19.77 -11.87
C GLU A 395 -5.32 -19.70 -10.47
N SER A 396 -6.67 -19.59 -10.37
CA SER A 396 -7.34 -19.40 -9.07
C SER A 396 -7.36 -20.65 -8.21
N ALA A 397 -7.59 -21.84 -8.81
CA ALA A 397 -7.74 -23.06 -8.05
C ALA A 397 -6.44 -23.87 -7.94
N MET A 398 -5.60 -23.85 -8.98
CA MET A 398 -4.40 -24.69 -9.05
C MET A 398 -3.09 -23.92 -8.99
N TRP A 399 -3.14 -22.56 -8.98
CA TRP A 399 -2.00 -21.66 -9.01
C TRP A 399 -1.04 -21.92 -10.19
N ALA A 400 -1.59 -22.48 -11.27
CA ALA A 400 -0.89 -22.75 -12.52
C ALA A 400 -1.15 -21.61 -13.49
N TRP A 401 -0.20 -20.67 -13.52
CA TRP A 401 -0.31 -19.42 -14.25
C TRP A 401 -0.12 -19.60 -15.76
N THR A 402 -0.89 -18.84 -16.54
CA THR A 402 -0.78 -18.75 -18.00
C THR A 402 -0.56 -17.30 -18.40
N ALA A 403 0.55 -17.00 -19.04
CA ALA A 403 0.83 -15.69 -19.63
C ALA A 403 0.35 -15.69 -21.10
N GLU A 404 -0.31 -14.59 -21.51
CA GLU A 404 -0.83 -14.42 -22.87
C GLU A 404 0.07 -13.53 -23.73
N ILE A 405 0.91 -12.71 -23.11
CA ILE A 405 1.81 -11.76 -23.78
C ILE A 405 3.24 -12.13 -23.41
N PRO A 406 4.14 -12.33 -24.40
CA PRO A 406 5.56 -12.53 -24.11
C PRO A 406 6.13 -11.35 -23.30
N PRO A 407 6.93 -11.60 -22.26
CA PRO A 407 7.53 -10.55 -21.43
C PRO A 407 8.31 -9.49 -22.23
N GLU A 408 9.03 -9.90 -23.26
CA GLU A 408 9.82 -9.03 -24.13
C GLU A 408 8.89 -8.05 -24.91
N THR A 409 7.74 -8.53 -25.37
CA THR A 409 6.73 -7.69 -26.04
C THR A 409 6.14 -6.69 -25.07
N SER A 410 5.80 -7.13 -23.86
CA SER A 410 5.27 -6.24 -22.81
C SER A 410 6.29 -5.16 -22.43
N ALA A 411 7.57 -5.54 -22.29
CA ALA A 411 8.65 -4.61 -21.97
C ALA A 411 8.89 -3.58 -23.10
N ALA A 412 8.90 -4.01 -24.35
CA ALA A 412 9.07 -3.12 -25.50
C ALA A 412 7.96 -2.05 -25.56
N ARG A 413 6.69 -2.47 -25.45
CA ARG A 413 5.54 -1.56 -25.42
C ARG A 413 5.57 -0.58 -24.26
N LEU A 414 5.93 -1.06 -23.05
CA LEU A 414 6.02 -0.19 -21.88
C LEU A 414 7.19 0.80 -21.99
N ARG A 415 8.33 0.39 -22.58
CA ARG A 415 9.45 1.32 -22.86
C ARG A 415 9.04 2.46 -23.77
N GLU A 416 8.29 2.17 -24.84
CA GLU A 416 7.76 3.19 -25.74
C GLU A 416 6.80 4.14 -25.02
N ALA A 417 5.89 3.61 -24.20
CA ALA A 417 4.97 4.41 -23.40
C ALA A 417 5.68 5.30 -22.38
N VAL A 418 6.70 4.77 -21.68
CA VAL A 418 7.53 5.50 -20.72
C VAL A 418 8.37 6.59 -21.40
N ALA A 419 8.83 6.37 -22.62
CA ALA A 419 9.58 7.36 -23.38
C ALA A 419 8.72 8.54 -23.88
N ALA A 420 7.40 8.36 -23.94
CA ALA A 420 6.44 9.35 -24.43
C ALA A 420 5.90 10.30 -23.34
N VAL A 421 6.23 10.08 -22.03
CA VAL A 421 5.70 10.83 -20.88
C VAL A 421 6.74 11.61 -20.09
#